data_171ff028e36ed633efcba31d239462a9
#
_entry.id   171ff028e36ed633efcba31d239462a9
#
_cell.length_a   1.000
_cell.length_b   1.000
_cell.length_c   1.000
_cell.angle_alpha   90.00
_cell.angle_beta   90.00
_cell.angle_gamma   90.00
#
_symmetry.space_group_name_H-M   'P 1'
#
loop_
_entity.id
_entity.type
_entity.pdbx_description
1 polymer ?
#
loop_
_entity_poly.entity_id
_entity_poly.type
_entity_poly.pdbx_seq_one_letter_code
_entity_poly.pdbx_strand_id
1 'polypeptide(L)'
;AEYTDEKNILQVIQKVGIHVPTFCYYSDMSIYGACRMCVVEDERGGIIASCSTPPKDKMVIRTNTSRLHDYRKMILELLLASHCRDCTICEKNGNCRLQMLASRFRLTEVRFPNAHPERMIDDSSCAIVRDPSKCILCGDCVRMCNEVQHVGAIDFAYRGADMIVTP
;
A
#
# COMPACT_ATOMS: atom_id res chain seq x y z
N ALA A 1 -7.53 12.73 -20.90
CA ALA A 1 -7.83 13.61 -19.75
C ALA A 1 -6.92 14.83 -19.82
N GLU A 2 -7.47 16.01 -19.52
CA GLU A 2 -6.69 17.22 -19.31
C GLU A 2 -6.28 17.28 -17.83
N TYR A 3 -5.05 17.68 -17.56
CA TYR A 3 -4.56 17.92 -16.20
C TYR A 3 -4.14 19.38 -16.04
N THR A 4 -4.31 19.93 -14.87
CA THR A 4 -3.99 21.32 -14.54
C THR A 4 -3.02 21.39 -13.35
N ASP A 5 -3.49 20.94 -12.16
CA ASP A 5 -2.77 21.05 -10.90
C ASP A 5 -2.40 19.68 -10.30
N GLU A 6 -2.75 18.61 -11.02
CA GLU A 6 -2.49 17.24 -10.54
C GLU A 6 -0.99 16.96 -10.48
N LYS A 7 -0.50 16.62 -9.28
CA LYS A 7 0.93 16.36 -9.01
C LYS A 7 1.43 15.03 -9.57
N ASN A 8 0.51 14.10 -9.83
CA ASN A 8 0.87 12.76 -10.28
C ASN A 8 -0.23 12.14 -11.14
N ILE A 9 0.13 11.09 -11.89
CA ILE A 9 -0.76 10.38 -12.80
C ILE A 9 -2.00 9.81 -12.06
N LEU A 10 -1.84 9.38 -10.79
CA LEU A 10 -2.94 8.83 -10.02
C LEU A 10 -4.08 9.84 -9.82
N GLN A 11 -3.75 11.09 -9.53
CA GLN A 11 -4.74 12.17 -9.39
C GLN A 11 -5.50 12.41 -10.71
N VAL A 12 -4.79 12.41 -11.84
CA VAL A 12 -5.41 12.53 -13.17
C VAL A 12 -6.37 11.37 -13.45
N ILE A 13 -5.96 10.14 -13.12
CA ILE A 13 -6.78 8.93 -13.27
C ILE A 13 -8.05 9.02 -12.40
N GLN A 14 -7.90 9.47 -11.15
CA GLN A 14 -9.02 9.64 -10.22
C GLN A 14 -10.01 10.72 -10.69
N LYS A 15 -9.51 11.83 -11.23
CA LYS A 15 -10.31 12.93 -11.78
C LYS A 15 -11.26 12.46 -12.90
N VAL A 16 -10.86 11.48 -13.69
CA VAL A 16 -11.71 10.88 -14.72
C VAL A 16 -12.56 9.70 -14.23
N GLY A 17 -12.66 9.49 -12.93
CA GLY A 17 -13.52 8.47 -12.31
C GLY A 17 -12.96 7.04 -12.37
N ILE A 18 -11.68 6.85 -12.75
CA ILE A 18 -11.07 5.53 -12.78
C ILE A 18 -10.44 5.23 -11.42
N HIS A 19 -10.80 4.08 -10.84
CA HIS A 19 -10.27 3.66 -9.55
C HIS A 19 -9.07 2.72 -9.71
N VAL A 20 -7.88 3.19 -9.33
CA VAL A 20 -6.66 2.40 -9.20
C VAL A 20 -6.38 2.15 -7.72
N PRO A 21 -6.19 0.89 -7.28
CA PRO A 21 -6.00 0.60 -5.87
C PRO A 21 -4.67 1.14 -5.34
N THR A 22 -4.69 1.59 -4.07
CA THR A 22 -3.50 2.09 -3.35
C THR A 22 -3.57 1.64 -1.89
N PHE A 23 -2.43 1.60 -1.20
CA PHE A 23 -2.37 1.47 0.27
C PHE A 23 -1.66 2.66 0.91
N CYS A 24 -0.56 3.12 0.34
CA CYS A 24 0.35 4.11 0.93
C CYS A 24 0.19 5.54 0.37
N TYR A 25 -0.90 5.83 -0.34
CA TYR A 25 -1.10 7.15 -0.94
C TYR A 25 -2.26 7.89 -0.27
N TYR A 26 -1.97 9.09 0.19
CA TYR A 26 -2.91 10.11 0.64
C TYR A 26 -2.53 11.46 0.04
N SER A 27 -3.52 12.27 -0.37
CA SER A 27 -3.31 13.56 -1.03
C SER A 27 -2.60 14.57 -0.13
N ASP A 28 -2.80 14.46 1.18
CA ASP A 28 -2.38 15.44 2.19
C ASP A 28 -1.03 15.10 2.83
N MET A 29 -0.41 14.01 2.39
CA MET A 29 0.91 13.58 2.85
C MET A 29 1.89 13.46 1.69
N SER A 30 3.19 13.43 2.02
CA SER A 30 4.25 13.19 1.04
C SER A 30 4.05 11.89 0.26
N ILE A 31 4.61 11.81 -0.93
CA ILE A 31 4.55 10.61 -1.76
C ILE A 31 5.56 9.60 -1.21
N TYR A 32 5.08 8.42 -0.81
CA TYR A 32 5.93 7.35 -0.29
C TYR A 32 6.27 6.28 -1.32
N GLY A 33 5.30 5.84 -2.13
CA GLY A 33 5.50 4.92 -3.25
C GLY A 33 5.86 3.47 -2.86
N ALA A 34 5.73 3.08 -1.60
CA ALA A 34 6.18 1.78 -1.09
C ALA A 34 5.30 0.60 -1.53
N CYS A 35 3.98 0.74 -1.48
CA CYS A 35 3.06 -0.39 -1.67
C CYS A 35 2.99 -0.91 -3.10
N ARG A 36 3.35 -0.12 -4.10
CA ARG A 36 3.33 -0.45 -5.54
C ARG A 36 1.97 -0.90 -6.11
N MET A 37 0.88 -0.83 -5.34
CA MET A 37 -0.45 -1.22 -5.83
C MET A 37 -1.00 -0.32 -6.93
N CYS A 38 -0.55 0.94 -6.98
CA CYS A 38 -0.97 1.95 -7.96
C CYS A 38 -0.29 1.81 -9.33
N VAL A 39 0.40 0.71 -9.61
CA VAL A 39 1.09 0.52 -10.89
C VAL A 39 0.15 0.62 -12.08
N VAL A 40 0.62 1.28 -13.13
CA VAL A 40 -0.02 1.44 -14.43
C VAL A 40 0.99 1.13 -15.52
N GLU A 41 0.52 0.91 -16.74
CA GLU A 41 1.38 0.59 -17.88
C GLU A 41 1.43 1.80 -18.82
N ASP A 42 2.62 2.22 -19.20
CA ASP A 42 2.85 3.27 -20.16
C ASP A 42 2.70 2.78 -21.61
N GLU A 43 2.83 3.67 -22.56
CA GLU A 43 2.70 3.37 -23.99
C GLU A 43 3.69 2.30 -24.49
N ARG A 44 4.89 2.25 -23.89
CA ARG A 44 5.97 1.31 -24.24
C ARG A 44 5.90 -0.01 -23.49
N GLY A 45 4.83 -0.19 -22.68
CA GLY A 45 4.68 -1.37 -21.82
C GLY A 45 5.52 -1.32 -20.53
N GLY A 46 6.06 -0.16 -20.18
CA GLY A 46 6.76 0.06 -18.91
C GLY A 46 5.77 0.10 -17.74
N ILE A 47 6.13 -0.54 -16.63
CA ILE A 47 5.32 -0.52 -15.41
C ILE A 47 5.80 0.60 -14.49
N ILE A 48 4.94 1.58 -14.26
CA ILE A 48 5.25 2.77 -13.45
C ILE A 48 4.26 2.93 -12.29
N ALA A 49 4.71 3.54 -11.20
CA ALA A 49 3.85 3.85 -10.06
C ALA A 49 3.14 5.19 -10.31
N SER A 50 1.83 5.14 -10.51
CA SER A 50 1.04 6.34 -10.85
C SER A 50 1.05 7.40 -9.75
N CYS A 51 1.18 7.02 -8.46
CA CYS A 51 1.21 7.98 -7.35
C CYS A 51 2.49 8.80 -7.25
N SER A 52 3.59 8.35 -7.85
CA SER A 52 4.91 9.02 -7.78
C SER A 52 5.41 9.54 -9.14
N THR A 53 4.68 9.29 -10.21
CA THR A 53 5.05 9.74 -11.55
C THR A 53 4.26 10.98 -11.93
N PRO A 54 4.91 12.11 -12.26
CA PRO A 54 4.23 13.31 -12.73
C PRO A 54 3.57 13.07 -14.09
N PRO A 55 2.41 13.68 -14.37
CA PRO A 55 1.79 13.62 -15.68
C PRO A 55 2.62 14.37 -16.72
N LYS A 56 2.53 13.93 -17.98
CA LYS A 56 3.14 14.60 -19.14
C LYS A 56 2.15 14.71 -20.27
N ASP A 57 2.30 15.74 -21.11
CA ASP A 57 1.46 15.94 -22.28
C ASP A 57 1.51 14.73 -23.22
N LYS A 58 0.34 14.36 -23.75
CA LYS A 58 0.17 13.25 -24.68
C LYS A 58 0.58 11.87 -24.14
N MET A 59 0.75 11.75 -22.80
CA MET A 59 1.07 10.47 -22.18
C MET A 59 -0.08 9.48 -22.31
N VAL A 60 0.21 8.28 -22.79
CA VAL A 60 -0.78 7.19 -22.89
C VAL A 60 -0.56 6.22 -21.73
N ILE A 61 -1.61 6.03 -20.92
CA ILE A 61 -1.57 5.17 -19.73
C ILE A 61 -2.68 4.13 -19.81
N ARG A 62 -2.32 2.88 -19.56
CA ARG A 62 -3.25 1.76 -19.40
C ARG A 62 -3.37 1.43 -17.92
N THR A 63 -4.60 1.38 -17.41
CA THR A 63 -4.87 1.17 -15.98
C THR A 63 -5.35 -0.24 -15.65
N ASN A 64 -5.76 -1.01 -16.66
CA ASN A 64 -6.37 -2.31 -16.49
C ASN A 64 -5.99 -3.26 -17.63
N THR A 65 -4.80 -3.86 -17.55
CA THR A 65 -4.33 -4.92 -18.45
C THR A 65 -4.18 -6.23 -17.67
N SER A 66 -4.14 -7.36 -18.36
CA SER A 66 -3.87 -8.67 -17.72
C SER A 66 -2.55 -8.65 -16.95
N ARG A 67 -1.52 -8.04 -17.54
CA ARG A 67 -0.20 -7.87 -16.93
C ARG A 67 -0.28 -7.08 -15.61
N LEU A 68 -1.02 -5.97 -15.57
CA LEU A 68 -1.24 -5.19 -14.34
C LEU A 68 -2.03 -5.97 -13.29
N HIS A 69 -2.97 -6.80 -13.74
CA HIS A 69 -3.69 -7.68 -12.84
C HIS A 69 -2.75 -8.68 -12.15
N ASP A 70 -1.85 -9.30 -12.90
CA ASP A 70 -0.86 -10.26 -12.37
C ASP A 70 0.13 -9.57 -11.42
N TYR A 71 0.61 -8.38 -11.76
CA TYR A 71 1.46 -7.59 -10.87
C TYR A 71 0.78 -7.25 -9.54
N ARG A 72 -0.45 -6.77 -9.58
CA ARG A 72 -1.21 -6.43 -8.37
C ARG A 72 -1.53 -7.66 -7.53
N LYS A 73 -1.85 -8.78 -8.17
CA LYS A 73 -2.06 -10.06 -7.49
C LYS A 73 -0.79 -10.51 -6.76
N MET A 74 0.36 -10.43 -7.42
CA MET A 74 1.66 -10.75 -6.81
C MET A 74 1.99 -9.83 -5.62
N ILE A 75 1.74 -8.52 -5.74
CA ILE A 75 1.96 -7.58 -4.64
C ILE A 75 1.06 -7.92 -3.44
N LEU A 76 -0.20 -8.22 -3.66
CA LEU A 76 -1.13 -8.64 -2.60
C LEU A 76 -0.68 -9.93 -1.93
N GLU A 77 -0.20 -10.89 -2.71
CA GLU A 77 0.33 -12.15 -2.19
C GLU A 77 1.55 -11.92 -1.30
N LEU A 78 2.49 -11.06 -1.72
CA LEU A 78 3.65 -10.67 -0.93
C LEU A 78 3.27 -9.95 0.37
N LEU A 79 2.30 -9.04 0.33
CA LEU A 79 1.79 -8.37 1.53
C LEU A 79 1.14 -9.37 2.50
N LEU A 80 0.39 -10.33 1.98
CA LEU A 80 -0.25 -11.36 2.79
C LEU A 80 0.72 -12.42 3.32
N ALA A 81 1.88 -12.59 2.70
CA ALA A 81 2.90 -13.52 3.17
C ALA A 81 3.42 -13.16 4.57
N SER A 82 3.58 -11.86 4.85
CA SER A 82 4.04 -11.36 6.16
C SER A 82 2.89 -10.90 7.07
N HIS A 83 1.63 -11.13 6.68
CA HIS A 83 0.45 -10.74 7.44
C HIS A 83 -0.15 -11.95 8.17
N CYS A 84 -0.70 -11.76 9.38
CA CYS A 84 -1.26 -12.82 10.22
C CYS A 84 -2.41 -13.60 9.57
N ARG A 85 -3.17 -12.98 8.68
CA ARG A 85 -4.33 -13.57 7.95
C ARG A 85 -5.49 -14.08 8.82
N ASP A 86 -5.48 -13.79 10.11
CA ASP A 86 -6.56 -14.19 11.05
C ASP A 86 -7.75 -13.24 10.93
N CYS A 87 -8.32 -13.18 9.72
CA CYS A 87 -9.35 -12.21 9.36
C CYS A 87 -10.62 -12.34 10.20
N THR A 88 -10.97 -13.55 10.63
CA THR A 88 -12.22 -13.83 11.36
C THR A 88 -12.25 -13.20 12.75
N ILE A 89 -11.10 -13.02 13.39
CA ILE A 89 -10.95 -12.39 14.71
C ILE A 89 -10.36 -10.98 14.64
N CYS A 90 -10.10 -10.48 13.45
CA CYS A 90 -9.52 -9.16 13.24
C CYS A 90 -10.59 -8.06 13.38
N GLU A 91 -10.31 -7.00 14.13
CA GLU A 91 -11.18 -5.83 14.27
C GLU A 91 -11.50 -5.13 12.94
N LYS A 92 -10.66 -5.30 11.93
CA LYS A 92 -10.88 -4.77 10.57
C LYS A 92 -11.66 -5.70 9.66
N ASN A 93 -12.11 -6.86 10.14
CA ASN A 93 -12.89 -7.80 9.32
C ASN A 93 -14.11 -7.12 8.70
N GLY A 94 -14.33 -7.33 7.40
CA GLY A 94 -15.41 -6.69 6.64
C GLY A 94 -15.15 -5.22 6.23
N ASN A 95 -14.19 -4.53 6.85
CA ASN A 95 -13.79 -3.15 6.51
C ASN A 95 -12.27 -3.04 6.31
N CYS A 96 -11.66 -4.04 5.71
CA CYS A 96 -10.23 -4.11 5.44
C CYS A 96 -9.95 -4.00 3.94
N ARG A 97 -9.18 -2.97 3.54
CA ARG A 97 -8.80 -2.78 2.12
C ARG A 97 -7.96 -3.93 1.58
N LEU A 98 -7.09 -4.53 2.41
CA LEU A 98 -6.28 -5.68 2.01
C LEU A 98 -7.17 -6.90 1.74
N GLN A 99 -8.10 -7.21 2.64
CA GLN A 99 -9.08 -8.29 2.51
C GLN A 99 -9.95 -8.11 1.25
N MET A 100 -10.49 -6.90 1.05
CA MET A 100 -11.31 -6.56 -0.10
C MET A 100 -10.54 -6.74 -1.42
N LEU A 101 -9.31 -6.27 -1.49
CA LEU A 101 -8.48 -6.41 -2.69
C LEU A 101 -8.06 -7.88 -2.92
N ALA A 102 -7.70 -8.62 -1.88
CA ALA A 102 -7.39 -10.05 -2.00
C ALA A 102 -8.58 -10.83 -2.59
N SER A 103 -9.80 -10.57 -2.13
CA SER A 103 -11.02 -11.15 -2.67
C SER A 103 -11.27 -10.71 -4.13
N ARG A 104 -11.16 -9.41 -4.43
CA ARG A 104 -11.32 -8.87 -5.79
C ARG A 104 -10.36 -9.49 -6.80
N PHE A 105 -9.11 -9.72 -6.40
CA PHE A 105 -8.08 -10.37 -7.24
C PHE A 105 -8.11 -11.89 -7.15
N ARG A 106 -9.10 -12.47 -6.47
CA ARG A 106 -9.27 -13.92 -6.30
C ARG A 106 -7.99 -14.61 -5.81
N LEU A 107 -7.38 -14.01 -4.78
CA LEU A 107 -6.20 -14.60 -4.16
C LEU A 107 -6.64 -15.67 -3.16
N THR A 108 -6.49 -16.94 -3.54
CA THR A 108 -6.90 -18.10 -2.75
C THR A 108 -5.74 -18.76 -2.02
N GLU A 109 -4.51 -18.47 -2.44
CA GLU A 109 -3.30 -19.08 -1.91
C GLU A 109 -2.20 -18.04 -1.75
N VAL A 110 -1.38 -18.20 -0.73
CA VAL A 110 -0.16 -17.42 -0.48
C VAL A 110 1.01 -18.39 -0.56
N ARG A 111 1.77 -18.33 -1.65
CA ARG A 111 2.87 -19.26 -1.94
C ARG A 111 4.15 -18.92 -1.17
N PHE A 112 4.31 -17.68 -0.74
CA PHE A 112 5.51 -17.22 -0.06
C PHE A 112 5.42 -17.52 1.43
N PRO A 113 6.53 -18.02 2.06
CA PRO A 113 6.58 -18.22 3.50
C PRO A 113 6.56 -16.88 4.23
N ASN A 114 6.02 -16.89 5.45
CA ASN A 114 6.19 -15.74 6.35
C ASN A 114 7.65 -15.70 6.82
N ALA A 115 8.32 -14.59 6.58
CA ALA A 115 9.70 -14.39 6.99
C ALA A 115 9.83 -14.21 8.52
N HIS A 116 8.76 -13.76 9.19
CA HIS A 116 8.76 -13.44 10.62
C HIS A 116 7.46 -13.93 11.29
N PRO A 117 7.27 -15.24 11.44
CA PRO A 117 6.09 -15.79 12.11
C PRO A 117 6.01 -15.40 13.61
N GLU A 118 7.17 -15.14 14.24
CA GLU A 118 7.33 -14.90 15.68
C GLU A 118 7.24 -13.41 16.08
N ARG A 119 6.60 -12.56 15.27
CA ARG A 119 6.43 -11.14 15.63
C ARG A 119 5.56 -11.00 16.86
N MET A 120 6.16 -10.48 17.94
CA MET A 120 5.48 -10.29 19.22
C MET A 120 4.59 -9.04 19.18
N ILE A 121 3.43 -9.16 19.82
CA ILE A 121 2.56 -8.01 20.12
C ILE A 121 3.25 -7.16 21.19
N ASP A 122 3.28 -5.85 20.99
CA ASP A 122 3.76 -4.89 21.96
C ASP A 122 2.56 -4.25 22.66
N ASP A 123 2.34 -4.63 23.89
CA ASP A 123 1.33 -4.13 24.82
C ASP A 123 1.94 -3.40 26.03
N SER A 124 3.18 -2.93 25.89
CA SER A 124 3.93 -2.24 26.95
C SER A 124 3.26 -0.91 27.38
N SER A 125 2.46 -0.31 26.50
CA SER A 125 1.71 0.91 26.79
C SER A 125 0.29 0.60 27.23
N CYS A 126 -0.20 1.28 28.27
CA CYS A 126 -1.61 1.17 28.71
C CYS A 126 -2.63 1.75 27.71
N ALA A 127 -2.18 2.55 26.74
CA ALA A 127 -3.04 3.26 25.78
C ALA A 127 -3.01 2.70 24.37
N ILE A 128 -1.92 2.03 23.96
CA ILE A 128 -1.70 1.60 22.58
C ILE A 128 -1.12 0.18 22.58
N VAL A 129 -1.81 -0.69 21.85
CA VAL A 129 -1.29 -2.04 21.53
C VAL A 129 -0.85 -2.05 20.07
N ARG A 130 0.35 -2.53 19.81
CA ARG A 130 0.90 -2.68 18.47
C ARG A 130 1.07 -4.15 18.10
N ASP A 131 0.47 -4.53 17.00
CA ASP A 131 0.62 -5.87 16.43
C ASP A 131 1.33 -5.79 15.07
N PRO A 132 2.65 -6.02 15.03
CA PRO A 132 3.42 -5.96 13.79
C PRO A 132 2.99 -7.01 12.76
N SER A 133 2.34 -8.09 13.17
CA SER A 133 1.83 -9.12 12.25
C SER A 133 0.68 -8.63 11.36
N LYS A 134 0.02 -7.54 11.77
CA LYS A 134 -1.06 -6.87 11.01
C LYS A 134 -0.56 -5.69 10.18
N CYS A 135 0.73 -5.38 10.23
CA CYS A 135 1.31 -4.25 9.54
C CYS A 135 1.68 -4.62 8.09
N ILE A 136 1.30 -3.77 7.13
CA ILE A 136 1.66 -3.89 5.70
C ILE A 136 2.78 -2.92 5.30
N LEU A 137 3.40 -2.23 6.25
CA LEU A 137 4.49 -1.27 6.06
C LEU A 137 4.14 -0.15 5.07
N CYS A 138 2.89 0.31 5.05
CA CYS A 138 2.45 1.41 4.17
C CYS A 138 3.04 2.77 4.55
N GLY A 139 3.54 2.94 5.77
CA GLY A 139 4.16 4.17 6.26
C GLY A 139 3.17 5.30 6.57
N ASP A 140 1.87 5.05 6.50
CA ASP A 140 0.86 6.10 6.70
C ASP A 140 0.90 6.65 8.14
N CYS A 141 1.05 5.77 9.15
CA CYS A 141 1.14 6.18 10.55
C CYS A 141 2.42 6.99 10.83
N VAL A 142 3.56 6.59 10.26
CA VAL A 142 4.84 7.30 10.40
C VAL A 142 4.74 8.69 9.79
N ARG A 143 4.26 8.80 8.55
CA ARG A 143 4.10 10.09 7.87
C ARG A 143 3.05 10.96 8.55
N MET A 144 1.93 10.41 9.00
CA MET A 144 0.94 11.15 9.77
C MET A 144 1.54 11.73 11.04
N CYS A 145 2.33 10.94 11.76
CA CYS A 145 3.01 11.38 12.98
C CYS A 145 4.03 12.48 12.71
N ASN A 146 4.80 12.35 11.64
CA ASN A 146 5.87 13.30 11.31
C ASN A 146 5.37 14.56 10.58
N GLU A 147 4.54 14.38 9.54
CA GLU A 147 4.20 15.45 8.60
C GLU A 147 2.97 16.26 9.05
N VAL A 148 2.00 15.60 9.68
CA VAL A 148 0.73 16.23 10.06
C VAL A 148 0.69 16.60 11.54
N GLN A 149 1.09 15.68 12.41
CA GLN A 149 1.11 15.92 13.85
C GLN A 149 2.42 16.56 14.36
N HIS A 150 3.49 16.49 13.57
CA HIS A 150 4.82 17.04 13.90
C HIS A 150 5.42 16.52 15.23
N VAL A 151 5.05 15.29 15.62
CA VAL A 151 5.50 14.67 16.87
C VAL A 151 6.75 13.81 16.68
N GLY A 152 6.80 13.01 15.60
CA GLY A 152 7.93 12.12 15.33
C GLY A 152 8.10 10.99 16.35
N ALA A 153 6.98 10.53 16.96
CA ALA A 153 7.03 9.54 18.01
C ALA A 153 7.21 8.10 17.51
N ILE A 154 7.00 7.86 16.21
CA ILE A 154 7.16 6.52 15.60
C ILE A 154 7.91 6.63 14.28
N ASP A 155 8.73 5.62 14.00
CA ASP A 155 9.47 5.53 12.75
C ASP A 155 9.71 4.06 12.36
N PHE A 156 10.39 3.84 11.24
CA PHE A 156 10.81 2.52 10.80
C PHE A 156 12.11 2.11 11.50
N ALA A 157 12.12 0.91 12.05
CA ALA A 157 13.33 0.24 12.52
C ALA A 157 13.69 -0.94 11.60
N TYR A 158 14.99 -1.25 11.53
CA TYR A 158 15.56 -2.29 10.67
C TYR A 158 15.38 -2.07 9.17
N ARG A 159 15.66 -3.09 8.34
CA ARG A 159 15.60 -3.01 6.88
C ARG A 159 15.11 -4.33 6.27
N GLY A 160 14.57 -4.24 5.06
CA GLY A 160 14.12 -5.41 4.30
C GLY A 160 13.00 -6.16 5.01
N ALA A 161 13.13 -7.47 5.13
CA ALA A 161 12.12 -8.31 5.76
C ALA A 161 11.96 -8.02 7.27
N ASP A 162 13.04 -7.59 7.93
CA ASP A 162 13.05 -7.28 9.37
C ASP A 162 12.37 -5.96 9.73
N MET A 163 12.05 -5.13 8.73
CA MET A 163 11.47 -3.80 8.96
C MET A 163 10.19 -3.86 9.79
N ILE A 164 10.12 -3.00 10.80
CA ILE A 164 8.95 -2.79 11.65
C ILE A 164 8.72 -1.29 11.87
N VAL A 165 7.53 -0.93 12.31
CA VAL A 165 7.23 0.41 12.84
C VAL A 165 7.32 0.36 14.36
N THR A 166 8.07 1.28 14.97
CA THR A 166 8.33 1.31 16.42
C THR A 166 8.49 2.77 16.89
N PRO A 167 8.32 3.05 18.20
CA PRO A 167 8.69 4.32 18.80
C PRO A 167 10.18 4.56 18.73
#